data_b3e65c2ae98c0c998dbc3e3e98274308
#
_entry.id   b3e65c2ae98c0c998dbc3e3e98274308
#
_cell.length_a   1.000
_cell.length_b   1.000
_cell.length_c   1.000
_cell.angle_alpha   90.00
_cell.angle_beta   90.00
_cell.angle_gamma   90.00
#
_symmetry.space_group_name_H-M   'P 1'
#
loop_
_entity.id
_entity.type
_entity.pdbx_description
1 polymer ?
#
loop_
_entity_poly.entity_id
_entity_poly.type
_entity_poly.pdbx_seq_one_letter_code
_entity_poly.pdbx_strand_id
1 'polypeptide(L)'
;MNFKLGYIQGRFVSLINEKIQAYPEKEWKKDLSIASKNGFSNVELTLDLDKIYETPLLNSGNDILKNELYKRNINAVAVTADFFMQSLPWQKNNNGLEELSKIVKDVILNMHNLGIRILVLPFVDESSLDQKDIPKAISFLSKLTTTLKNSNVKIAIESDFEPNLL
;
A
#
# COMPACT_ATOMS: atom_id res chain seq x y z
N MET A 1 -7.07 24.40 16.11
CA MET A 1 -6.46 23.09 15.75
C MET A 1 -6.27 23.05 14.24
N ASN A 2 -5.06 22.89 13.74
CA ASN A 2 -4.85 22.67 12.31
C ASN A 2 -5.03 21.18 12.03
N PHE A 3 -6.16 20.80 11.48
CA PHE A 3 -6.39 19.44 11.01
C PHE A 3 -5.58 19.20 9.73
N LYS A 4 -4.85 18.10 9.70
CA LYS A 4 -4.19 17.62 8.48
C LYS A 4 -5.14 16.66 7.78
N LEU A 5 -5.60 17.05 6.59
CA LEU A 5 -6.44 16.19 5.78
C LEU A 5 -5.56 15.21 4.97
N GLY A 6 -5.97 13.94 4.93
CA GLY A 6 -5.39 12.91 4.09
C GLY A 6 -6.41 12.38 3.09
N TYR A 7 -5.90 11.72 2.05
CA TYR A 7 -6.71 11.04 1.05
C TYR A 7 -6.00 9.78 0.54
N ILE A 8 -6.78 8.89 -0.07
CA ILE A 8 -6.25 7.71 -0.75
C ILE A 8 -5.96 8.09 -2.19
N GLN A 9 -4.77 7.74 -2.69
CA GLN A 9 -4.33 8.01 -4.06
C GLN A 9 -5.34 7.52 -5.10
N GLY A 10 -5.52 8.29 -6.18
CA GLY A 10 -6.42 7.98 -7.28
C GLY A 10 -7.82 8.61 -7.15
N ARG A 11 -8.14 9.26 -6.02
CA ARG A 11 -9.48 9.81 -5.77
C ARG A 11 -9.79 11.11 -6.53
N PHE A 12 -8.77 11.78 -7.08
CA PHE A 12 -8.94 13.08 -7.75
C PHE A 12 -8.75 13.02 -9.28
N VAL A 13 -8.68 11.82 -9.82
CA VAL A 13 -8.53 11.57 -11.27
C VAL A 13 -9.57 10.58 -11.76
N SER A 14 -9.56 10.31 -13.07
CA SER A 14 -10.54 9.40 -13.68
C SER A 14 -10.42 8.00 -13.07
N LEU A 15 -11.56 7.34 -12.90
CA LEU A 15 -11.61 5.94 -12.45
C LEU A 15 -10.82 5.05 -13.41
N ILE A 16 -10.06 4.12 -12.88
CA ILE A 16 -9.32 3.13 -13.64
C ILE A 16 -10.11 1.83 -13.64
N ASN A 17 -10.56 1.40 -14.82
CA ASN A 17 -11.39 0.19 -14.99
C ASN A 17 -12.61 0.20 -14.03
N GLU A 18 -13.26 1.37 -13.91
CA GLU A 18 -14.42 1.58 -13.02
C GLU A 18 -14.14 1.37 -11.52
N LYS A 19 -12.89 1.13 -11.13
CA LYS A 19 -12.50 0.99 -9.72
C LYS A 19 -12.38 2.35 -9.04
N ILE A 20 -12.95 2.45 -7.87
CA ILE A 20 -12.86 3.65 -7.01
C ILE A 20 -11.45 3.81 -6.45
N GLN A 21 -10.75 2.70 -6.22
CA GLN A 21 -9.39 2.65 -5.69
C GLN A 21 -8.52 1.84 -6.64
N ALA A 22 -7.56 2.52 -7.26
CA ALA A 22 -6.55 1.92 -8.11
C ALA A 22 -5.38 2.89 -8.27
N TYR A 23 -4.18 2.37 -8.54
CA TYR A 23 -3.02 3.21 -8.78
C TYR A 23 -3.18 3.99 -10.11
N PRO A 24 -3.17 5.34 -10.09
CA PRO A 24 -3.40 6.16 -11.29
C PRO A 24 -2.11 6.35 -12.11
N GLU A 25 -1.65 5.29 -12.77
CA GLU A 25 -0.36 5.20 -13.48
C GLU A 25 -0.01 6.46 -14.29
N LYS A 26 -0.94 6.92 -15.14
CA LYS A 26 -0.70 8.09 -16.02
C LYS A 26 -0.97 9.42 -15.35
N GLU A 27 -1.78 9.43 -14.32
CA GLU A 27 -2.32 10.65 -13.72
C GLU A 27 -1.89 10.87 -12.25
N TRP A 28 -1.00 10.04 -11.69
CA TRP A 28 -0.63 10.13 -10.27
C TRP A 28 -0.08 11.51 -9.84
N LYS A 29 0.65 12.20 -10.74
CA LYS A 29 1.14 13.56 -10.48
C LYS A 29 0.02 14.59 -10.49
N LYS A 30 -0.98 14.38 -11.36
CA LYS A 30 -2.18 15.23 -11.43
C LYS A 30 -3.06 15.02 -10.19
N ASP A 31 -3.23 13.77 -9.75
CA ASP A 31 -3.93 13.41 -8.52
C ASP A 31 -3.34 14.15 -7.31
N LEU A 32 -2.02 14.06 -7.08
CA LEU A 32 -1.31 14.82 -6.05
C LEU A 32 -1.51 16.35 -6.20
N SER A 33 -1.48 16.85 -7.43
CA SER A 33 -1.63 18.29 -7.69
C SER A 33 -3.02 18.80 -7.31
N ILE A 34 -4.08 18.04 -7.65
CA ILE A 34 -5.46 18.40 -7.32
C ILE A 34 -5.66 18.32 -5.80
N ALA A 35 -5.18 17.26 -5.16
CA ALA A 35 -5.25 17.10 -3.71
C ALA A 35 -4.61 18.29 -2.97
N SER A 36 -3.38 18.65 -3.33
CA SER A 36 -2.67 19.78 -2.73
C SER A 36 -3.45 21.09 -2.86
N LYS A 37 -3.99 21.38 -4.05
CA LYS A 37 -4.79 22.58 -4.31
C LYS A 37 -6.08 22.64 -3.48
N ASN A 38 -6.61 21.49 -3.06
CA ASN A 38 -7.79 21.36 -2.21
C ASN A 38 -7.44 21.23 -0.72
N GLY A 39 -6.20 21.49 -0.32
CA GLY A 39 -5.81 21.56 1.09
C GLY A 39 -5.45 20.21 1.72
N PHE A 40 -5.35 19.14 0.94
CA PHE A 40 -4.86 17.85 1.45
C PHE A 40 -3.34 17.89 1.63
N SER A 41 -2.87 17.44 2.77
CA SER A 41 -1.46 17.45 3.16
C SER A 41 -0.88 16.04 3.38
N ASN A 42 -1.72 15.01 3.35
CA ASN A 42 -1.31 13.62 3.50
C ASN A 42 -1.92 12.77 2.38
N VAL A 43 -1.17 11.75 1.96
CA VAL A 43 -1.63 10.74 1.00
C VAL A 43 -1.31 9.34 1.52
N GLU A 44 -2.25 8.43 1.32
CA GLU A 44 -2.06 6.99 1.35
C GLU A 44 -1.86 6.51 -0.08
N LEU A 45 -0.70 5.95 -0.38
CA LEU A 45 -0.37 5.45 -1.71
C LEU A 45 -1.02 4.08 -1.93
N THR A 46 -1.51 3.85 -3.13
CA THR A 46 -2.15 2.60 -3.54
C THR A 46 -1.22 1.79 -4.44
N LEU A 47 -1.09 0.49 -4.18
CA LEU A 47 -0.30 -0.44 -4.98
C LEU A 47 -1.16 -1.58 -5.52
N ASP A 48 -1.35 -1.60 -6.84
CA ASP A 48 -1.93 -2.72 -7.57
C ASP A 48 -0.84 -3.72 -8.00
N LEU A 49 -1.23 -4.99 -8.26
CA LEU A 49 -0.30 -6.02 -8.72
C LEU A 49 0.20 -5.76 -10.14
N ASP A 50 -0.72 -5.30 -11.01
CA ASP A 50 -0.36 -4.98 -12.39
C ASP A 50 0.70 -3.87 -12.41
N LYS A 51 1.81 -4.15 -13.07
CA LYS A 51 2.94 -3.21 -13.21
C LYS A 51 3.46 -2.64 -11.88
N ILE A 52 3.38 -3.42 -10.81
CA ILE A 52 3.74 -2.96 -9.46
C ILE A 52 5.16 -2.36 -9.41
N TYR A 53 6.11 -2.94 -10.14
CA TYR A 53 7.49 -2.45 -10.24
C TYR A 53 7.66 -1.22 -11.15
N GLU A 54 6.63 -0.79 -11.87
CA GLU A 54 6.62 0.46 -12.63
C GLU A 54 6.13 1.64 -11.78
N THR A 55 5.59 1.37 -10.59
CA THR A 55 5.16 2.43 -9.68
C THR A 55 6.35 3.25 -9.18
N PRO A 56 6.19 4.58 -8.97
CA PRO A 56 7.27 5.41 -8.46
C PRO A 56 7.80 5.00 -7.08
N LEU A 57 7.07 4.19 -6.34
CA LEU A 57 7.51 3.64 -5.07
C LEU A 57 8.54 2.52 -5.27
N LEU A 58 8.39 1.66 -6.29
CA LEU A 58 9.19 0.45 -6.47
C LEU A 58 10.20 0.49 -7.61
N ASN A 59 10.01 1.40 -8.56
CA ASN A 59 11.00 1.61 -9.61
C ASN A 59 12.15 2.51 -9.12
N SER A 60 13.09 2.83 -10.01
CA SER A 60 14.16 3.80 -9.74
C SER A 60 13.65 5.25 -9.54
N GLY A 61 12.34 5.45 -9.48
CA GLY A 61 11.67 6.75 -9.40
C GLY A 61 11.40 7.26 -7.99
N ASN A 62 11.96 6.64 -6.94
CA ASN A 62 11.79 7.12 -5.56
C ASN A 62 12.11 8.60 -5.39
N ASP A 63 13.16 9.10 -6.05
CA ASP A 63 13.48 10.52 -6.03
C ASP A 63 12.42 11.36 -6.74
N ILE A 64 11.81 10.84 -7.81
CA ILE A 64 10.72 11.52 -8.52
C ILE A 64 9.50 11.61 -7.59
N LEU A 65 9.12 10.52 -6.93
CA LEU A 65 8.02 10.52 -5.97
C LEU A 65 8.27 11.50 -4.83
N LYS A 66 9.45 11.44 -4.22
CA LYS A 66 9.88 12.33 -3.14
C LYS A 66 9.80 13.81 -3.56
N ASN A 67 10.31 14.14 -4.75
CA ASN A 67 10.28 15.50 -5.28
C ASN A 67 8.85 15.97 -5.56
N GLU A 68 7.99 15.10 -6.11
CA GLU A 68 6.61 15.47 -6.40
C GLU A 68 5.78 15.68 -5.12
N LEU A 69 6.02 14.88 -4.08
CA LEU A 69 5.43 15.05 -2.76
C LEU A 69 5.90 16.37 -2.10
N TYR A 70 7.21 16.60 -2.11
CA TYR A 70 7.81 17.82 -1.54
C TYR A 70 7.30 19.10 -2.21
N LYS A 71 7.29 19.15 -3.55
CA LYS A 71 6.80 20.32 -4.31
C LYS A 71 5.36 20.70 -3.97
N ARG A 72 4.55 19.73 -3.54
CA ARG A 72 3.13 19.92 -3.23
C ARG A 72 2.82 20.02 -1.75
N ASN A 73 3.85 19.94 -0.91
CA ASN A 73 3.71 19.89 0.55
C ASN A 73 2.74 18.77 1.00
N ILE A 74 2.86 17.60 0.35
CA ILE A 74 2.11 16.39 0.70
C ILE A 74 3.07 15.38 1.33
N ASN A 75 2.65 14.74 2.43
CA ASN A 75 3.37 13.64 3.05
C ASN A 75 2.72 12.32 2.66
N ALA A 76 3.48 11.36 2.17
CA ALA A 76 3.02 9.99 2.09
C ALA A 76 3.09 9.38 3.50
N VAL A 77 1.94 9.03 4.06
CA VAL A 77 1.83 8.55 5.44
C VAL A 77 1.64 7.05 5.53
N ALA A 78 1.04 6.46 4.52
CA ALA A 78 0.75 5.04 4.41
C ALA A 78 0.87 4.55 2.97
N VAL A 79 0.95 3.25 2.82
CA VAL A 79 0.81 2.51 1.56
C VAL A 79 -0.22 1.43 1.77
N THR A 80 -1.22 1.33 0.90
CA THR A 80 -2.17 0.22 0.88
C THR A 80 -1.76 -0.79 -0.19
N ALA A 81 -1.64 -2.04 0.24
CA ALA A 81 -1.22 -3.15 -0.60
C ALA A 81 -2.43 -3.82 -1.26
N ASP A 82 -3.15 -3.11 -2.15
CA ASP A 82 -4.33 -3.65 -2.85
C ASP A 82 -4.01 -4.90 -3.69
N PHE A 83 -2.74 -5.11 -4.02
CA PHE A 83 -2.28 -6.32 -4.67
C PHE A 83 -2.55 -7.60 -3.83
N PHE A 84 -2.81 -7.50 -2.52
CA PHE A 84 -3.26 -8.63 -1.70
C PHE A 84 -4.63 -9.12 -2.14
N MET A 85 -5.55 -8.23 -2.48
CA MET A 85 -6.87 -8.60 -3.02
C MET A 85 -6.78 -9.23 -4.40
N GLN A 86 -5.73 -8.93 -5.15
CA GLN A 86 -5.48 -9.45 -6.50
C GLN A 86 -4.65 -10.75 -6.50
N SER A 87 -4.02 -11.09 -5.37
CA SER A 87 -3.07 -12.20 -5.28
C SER A 87 -2.97 -12.74 -3.85
N LEU A 88 -3.99 -13.49 -3.44
CA LEU A 88 -4.17 -13.98 -2.07
C LEU A 88 -2.99 -14.86 -1.60
N PRO A 89 -2.26 -14.48 -0.54
CA PRO A 89 -1.12 -15.25 -0.05
C PRO A 89 -1.50 -16.68 0.34
N TRP A 90 -2.65 -16.87 0.98
CA TRP A 90 -3.10 -18.17 1.48
C TRP A 90 -3.63 -19.12 0.41
N GLN A 91 -3.86 -18.63 -0.82
CA GLN A 91 -4.23 -19.46 -1.96
C GLN A 91 -3.03 -19.80 -2.86
N LYS A 92 -1.85 -19.22 -2.59
CA LYS A 92 -0.64 -19.45 -3.37
C LYS A 92 0.04 -20.76 -3.02
N ASN A 93 0.68 -21.37 -4.02
CA ASN A 93 1.72 -22.37 -3.79
C ASN A 93 2.99 -21.70 -3.23
N ASN A 94 4.00 -22.50 -2.89
CA ASN A 94 5.23 -22.00 -2.28
C ASN A 94 5.93 -20.93 -3.14
N ASN A 95 6.01 -21.13 -4.45
CA ASN A 95 6.67 -20.16 -5.36
C ASN A 95 5.92 -18.83 -5.40
N GLY A 96 4.59 -18.86 -5.47
CA GLY A 96 3.78 -17.65 -5.44
C GLY A 96 3.84 -16.91 -4.09
N LEU A 97 4.01 -17.64 -2.97
CA LEU A 97 4.25 -17.05 -1.67
C LEU A 97 5.61 -16.38 -1.55
N GLU A 98 6.65 -16.96 -2.16
CA GLU A 98 7.99 -16.37 -2.19
C GLU A 98 8.00 -15.08 -3.01
N GLU A 99 7.37 -15.11 -4.19
CA GLU A 99 7.22 -13.92 -5.04
C GLU A 99 6.50 -12.79 -4.31
N LEU A 100 5.35 -13.09 -3.71
CA LEU A 100 4.59 -12.10 -2.94
C LEU A 100 5.37 -11.58 -1.73
N SER A 101 6.10 -12.47 -1.04
CA SER A 101 6.97 -12.07 0.08
C SER A 101 8.10 -11.15 -0.37
N LYS A 102 8.63 -11.36 -1.59
CA LYS A 102 9.63 -10.48 -2.19
C LYS A 102 9.03 -9.10 -2.45
N ILE A 103 7.87 -9.03 -3.09
CA ILE A 103 7.18 -7.76 -3.35
C ILE A 103 6.98 -6.97 -2.05
N VAL A 104 6.46 -7.62 -1.02
CA VAL A 104 6.21 -6.94 0.28
C VAL A 104 7.51 -6.45 0.91
N LYS A 105 8.60 -7.23 0.83
CA LYS A 105 9.92 -6.79 1.33
C LYS A 105 10.44 -5.58 0.57
N ASP A 106 10.31 -5.57 -0.75
CA ASP A 106 10.71 -4.45 -1.60
C ASP A 106 9.89 -3.20 -1.26
N VAL A 107 8.57 -3.35 -1.05
CA VAL A 107 7.69 -2.26 -0.58
C VAL A 107 8.17 -1.71 0.76
N ILE A 108 8.38 -2.56 1.77
CA ILE A 108 8.83 -2.15 3.10
C ILE A 108 10.16 -1.39 3.03
N LEU A 109 11.12 -1.86 2.23
CA LEU A 109 12.42 -1.21 2.07
C LEU A 109 12.28 0.19 1.47
N ASN A 110 11.49 0.33 0.42
CA ASN A 110 11.28 1.62 -0.25
C ASN A 110 10.48 2.59 0.63
N MET A 111 9.48 2.09 1.36
CA MET A 111 8.75 2.88 2.37
C MET A 111 9.70 3.40 3.46
N HIS A 112 10.61 2.55 3.96
CA HIS A 112 11.62 2.94 4.95
C HIS A 112 12.49 4.09 4.42
N ASN A 113 13.00 3.97 3.19
CA ASN A 113 13.85 4.98 2.55
C ASN A 113 13.12 6.31 2.32
N LEU A 114 11.81 6.29 2.10
CA LEU A 114 10.96 7.48 1.92
C LEU A 114 10.37 8.02 3.23
N GLY A 115 10.61 7.35 4.37
CA GLY A 115 10.06 7.73 5.67
C GLY A 115 8.57 7.42 5.83
N ILE A 116 7.98 6.58 4.97
CA ILE A 116 6.60 6.12 5.07
C ILE A 116 6.53 5.01 6.11
N ARG A 117 5.56 5.06 7.04
CA ARG A 117 5.61 4.22 8.24
C ARG A 117 4.52 3.18 8.37
N ILE A 118 3.46 3.25 7.58
CA ILE A 118 2.30 2.36 7.72
C ILE A 118 2.09 1.63 6.40
N LEU A 119 2.15 0.30 6.44
CA LEU A 119 1.75 -0.59 5.36
C LEU A 119 0.40 -1.20 5.74
N VAL A 120 -0.64 -0.84 5.00
CA VAL A 120 -1.97 -1.41 5.16
C VAL A 120 -2.06 -2.69 4.35
N LEU A 121 -2.43 -3.78 4.99
CA LEU A 121 -2.71 -5.07 4.36
C LEU A 121 -4.22 -5.30 4.43
N PRO A 122 -4.93 -5.22 3.30
CA PRO A 122 -6.36 -5.46 3.25
C PRO A 122 -6.66 -6.97 3.33
N PHE A 123 -7.39 -7.36 4.38
CA PHE A 123 -7.98 -8.70 4.55
C PHE A 123 -9.51 -8.55 4.54
N VAL A 124 -9.99 -7.91 3.48
CA VAL A 124 -11.39 -7.56 3.23
C VAL A 124 -11.77 -7.93 1.80
N ASP A 125 -13.04 -7.94 1.48
CA ASP A 125 -13.56 -8.21 0.15
C ASP A 125 -12.97 -9.51 -0.44
N GLU A 126 -12.32 -9.44 -1.60
CA GLU A 126 -11.72 -10.60 -2.28
C GLU A 126 -10.57 -11.25 -1.46
N SER A 127 -10.00 -10.53 -0.51
CA SER A 127 -8.93 -11.00 0.39
C SER A 127 -9.40 -11.27 1.81
N SER A 128 -10.69 -11.30 2.05
CA SER A 128 -11.26 -11.71 3.35
C SER A 128 -10.76 -13.09 3.74
N LEU A 129 -10.49 -13.27 5.05
CA LEU A 129 -9.95 -14.50 5.59
C LEU A 129 -11.05 -15.45 6.07
N ASP A 130 -11.07 -16.65 5.53
CA ASP A 130 -11.77 -17.76 6.19
C ASP A 130 -10.97 -18.25 7.41
N GLN A 131 -11.64 -18.81 8.40
CA GLN A 131 -10.98 -19.41 9.59
C GLN A 131 -9.90 -20.44 9.22
N LYS A 132 -10.11 -21.22 8.15
CA LYS A 132 -9.13 -22.20 7.64
C LYS A 132 -7.84 -21.58 7.12
N ASP A 133 -7.86 -20.30 6.71
CA ASP A 133 -6.73 -19.59 6.11
C ASP A 133 -5.92 -18.78 7.14
N ILE A 134 -6.46 -18.56 8.35
CA ILE A 134 -5.79 -17.87 9.45
C ILE A 134 -4.37 -18.41 9.72
N PRO A 135 -4.12 -19.74 9.83
CA PRO A 135 -2.77 -20.26 10.08
C PRO A 135 -1.78 -19.90 8.96
N LYS A 136 -2.25 -19.84 7.71
CA LYS A 136 -1.42 -19.46 6.56
C LYS A 136 -1.11 -17.97 6.58
N ALA A 137 -2.10 -17.13 6.91
CA ALA A 137 -1.92 -15.70 7.06
C ALA A 137 -0.91 -15.39 8.17
N ILE A 138 -1.01 -16.02 9.34
CA ILE A 138 -0.04 -15.90 10.43
C ILE A 138 1.36 -16.33 9.98
N SER A 139 1.47 -17.47 9.29
CA SER A 139 2.76 -17.96 8.75
C SER A 139 3.37 -16.96 7.76
N PHE A 140 2.56 -16.38 6.88
CA PHE A 140 3.00 -15.35 5.95
C PHE A 140 3.51 -14.10 6.68
N LEU A 141 2.72 -13.54 7.60
CA LEU A 141 3.09 -12.37 8.38
C LEU A 141 4.36 -12.59 9.21
N SER A 142 4.52 -13.80 9.78
CA SER A 142 5.70 -14.18 10.53
C SER A 142 7.00 -14.12 9.70
N LYS A 143 6.92 -14.42 8.39
CA LYS A 143 8.07 -14.32 7.47
C LYS A 143 8.51 -12.88 7.21
N LEU A 144 7.65 -11.90 7.46
CA LEU A 144 7.96 -10.48 7.28
C LEU A 144 8.62 -9.86 8.51
N THR A 145 8.60 -10.52 9.66
CA THR A 145 9.06 -9.97 10.94
C THR A 145 10.51 -9.49 10.91
N THR A 146 11.41 -10.21 10.24
CA THR A 146 12.83 -9.82 10.14
C THR A 146 12.98 -8.51 9.36
N THR A 147 12.28 -8.39 8.22
CA THR A 147 12.29 -7.16 7.41
C THR A 147 11.71 -5.98 8.19
N LEU A 148 10.60 -6.20 8.91
CA LEU A 148 9.95 -5.18 9.72
C LEU A 148 10.84 -4.72 10.87
N LYS A 149 11.54 -5.63 11.56
CA LYS A 149 12.48 -5.28 12.65
C LYS A 149 13.62 -4.36 12.19
N ASN A 150 14.03 -4.48 10.94
CA ASN A 150 15.08 -3.67 10.33
C ASN A 150 14.56 -2.42 9.62
N SER A 151 13.30 -2.10 9.80
CA SER A 151 12.64 -0.93 9.22
C SER A 151 11.86 -0.16 10.27
N ASN A 152 11.42 1.06 9.93
CA ASN A 152 10.49 1.85 10.75
C ASN A 152 9.03 1.66 10.33
N VAL A 153 8.76 0.64 9.50
CA VAL A 153 7.43 0.37 8.97
C VAL A 153 6.64 -0.52 9.93
N LYS A 154 5.38 -0.18 10.12
CA LYS A 154 4.40 -0.98 10.87
C LYS A 154 3.35 -1.50 9.90
N ILE A 155 2.89 -2.72 10.13
CA ILE A 155 1.73 -3.27 9.42
C ILE A 155 0.46 -2.83 10.16
N ALA A 156 -0.49 -2.33 9.41
CA ALA A 156 -1.88 -2.17 9.80
C ALA A 156 -2.71 -3.19 9.03
N ILE A 157 -3.52 -3.97 9.73
CA ILE A 157 -4.43 -4.92 9.09
C ILE A 157 -5.79 -4.25 8.98
N GLU A 158 -6.31 -4.16 7.75
CA GLU A 158 -7.71 -3.86 7.50
C GLU A 158 -8.44 -5.20 7.41
N SER A 159 -9.49 -5.38 8.21
CA SER A 159 -10.18 -6.67 8.30
C SER A 159 -11.68 -6.47 8.52
N ASP A 160 -12.45 -7.38 7.96
CA ASP A 160 -13.90 -7.53 8.21
C ASP A 160 -14.21 -8.45 9.39
N PHE A 161 -13.17 -8.95 10.09
CA PHE A 161 -13.36 -9.69 11.31
C PHE A 161 -13.88 -8.82 12.45
N GLU A 162 -14.74 -9.40 13.28
CA GLU A 162 -15.09 -8.80 14.56
C GLU A 162 -13.82 -8.58 15.41
N PRO A 163 -13.68 -7.44 16.13
CA PRO A 163 -12.44 -7.09 16.85
C PRO A 163 -11.94 -8.13 17.85
N ASN A 164 -12.82 -8.98 18.35
CA ASN A 164 -12.49 -10.06 19.30
C ASN A 164 -11.91 -11.31 18.61
N LEU A 165 -11.87 -11.34 17.28
CA LEU A 165 -11.30 -12.43 16.48
C LEU A 165 -9.92 -12.07 15.89
N LEU A 166 -9.49 -10.80 16.02
CA LEU A 166 -8.17 -10.30 15.63
C LEU A 166 -7.19 -10.39 16.81
#